data_ddd628a665ea55023debb859fbb504af
#
_entry.id   ddd628a665ea55023debb859fbb504af
#
_cell.length_a   1.000
_cell.length_b   1.000
_cell.length_c   1.000
_cell.angle_alpha   90.00
_cell.angle_beta   90.00
_cell.angle_gamma   90.00
#
_symmetry.space_group_name_H-M   'P 1'
#
loop_
_entity.id
_entity.type
_entity.pdbx_description
1 polymer ?
#
loop_
_entity_poly.entity_id
_entity_poly.type
_entity_poly.pdbx_seq_one_letter_code
_entity_poly.pdbx_strand_id
1 'polypeptide(L)'
;MPVPPQAVWDALADPSSYGYWVVGSKEIRDADPDWPAPGSKFHHTVGGGPFQVSDHTESLEAEPPRRLRMRAKARPFGMANVTMEMLPKDGGTVVRMHEGPAGPTAVLSLNPLVHVLTKLRNAESLMRLEELAARRVA
;
A
#
# COMPACT_ATOMS: atom_id res chain seq x y z
N MET A 1 13.77 8.43 -0.41
CA MET A 1 14.08 7.70 0.83
C MET A 1 15.57 7.40 0.89
N PRO A 2 16.25 7.70 1.98
CA PRO A 2 17.70 7.49 2.09
C PRO A 2 18.06 6.04 2.46
N VAL A 3 17.42 5.08 1.81
CA VAL A 3 17.62 3.64 2.01
C VAL A 3 17.62 2.94 0.66
N PRO A 4 18.28 1.78 0.53
CA PRO A 4 18.29 1.05 -0.75
C PRO A 4 16.92 0.49 -1.10
N PRO A 5 16.63 0.25 -2.39
CA PRO A 5 15.35 -0.33 -2.82
C PRO A 5 14.98 -1.62 -2.12
N GLN A 6 15.95 -2.45 -1.78
CA GLN A 6 15.68 -3.71 -1.08
C GLN A 6 15.07 -3.48 0.30
N ALA A 7 15.47 -2.42 1.02
CA ALA A 7 14.88 -2.11 2.33
C ALA A 7 13.42 -1.71 2.20
N VAL A 8 13.06 -0.96 1.16
CA VAL A 8 11.67 -0.60 0.87
C VAL A 8 10.89 -1.85 0.50
N TRP A 9 11.46 -2.69 -0.36
CA TRP A 9 10.83 -3.96 -0.75
C TRP A 9 10.55 -4.84 0.46
N ASP A 10 11.52 -4.98 1.36
CA ASP A 10 11.37 -5.82 2.54
C ASP A 10 10.22 -5.36 3.44
N ALA A 11 10.00 -4.05 3.54
CA ALA A 11 8.84 -3.52 4.23
C ALA A 11 7.53 -3.86 3.50
N LEU A 12 7.50 -3.73 2.17
CA LEU A 12 6.33 -4.07 1.37
C LEU A 12 6.04 -5.57 1.36
N ALA A 13 7.06 -6.39 1.50
CA ALA A 13 6.93 -7.86 1.55
C ALA A 13 6.48 -8.38 2.91
N ASP A 14 6.41 -7.53 3.92
CA ASP A 14 5.91 -7.86 5.25
C ASP A 14 4.46 -7.42 5.37
N PRO A 15 3.48 -8.35 5.32
CA PRO A 15 2.06 -7.96 5.40
C PRO A 15 1.71 -7.23 6.69
N SER A 16 2.36 -7.57 7.81
CA SER A 16 2.07 -6.94 9.10
C SER A 16 2.43 -5.45 9.10
N SER A 17 3.35 -5.00 8.23
CA SER A 17 3.76 -3.60 8.16
C SER A 17 2.63 -2.69 7.66
N TYR A 18 1.70 -3.23 6.89
CA TYR A 18 0.65 -2.43 6.25
C TYR A 18 -0.31 -1.80 7.25
N GLY A 19 -0.50 -2.41 8.41
CA GLY A 19 -1.29 -1.81 9.48
C GLY A 19 -0.72 -0.51 10.00
N TYR A 20 0.60 -0.32 9.87
CA TYR A 20 1.28 0.91 10.28
C TYR A 20 1.37 1.94 9.16
N TRP A 21 1.85 1.57 7.97
CA TRP A 21 2.16 2.59 6.97
C TRP A 21 0.97 2.96 6.09
N VAL A 22 0.01 2.08 5.87
CA VAL A 22 -1.18 2.42 5.08
C VAL A 22 -2.18 3.15 5.96
N VAL A 23 -2.33 4.45 5.72
CA VAL A 23 -3.27 5.27 6.48
C VAL A 23 -4.70 4.79 6.23
N GLY A 24 -5.43 4.51 7.31
CA GLY A 24 -6.79 3.96 7.26
C GLY A 24 -6.86 2.47 7.48
N SER A 25 -5.75 1.76 7.33
CA SER A 25 -5.67 0.34 7.67
C SER A 25 -5.47 0.20 9.17
N LYS A 26 -6.17 -0.73 9.82
CA LYS A 26 -6.08 -0.89 11.26
C LYS A 26 -5.38 -2.16 11.68
N GLU A 27 -5.83 -3.29 11.15
CA GLU A 27 -5.36 -4.60 11.59
C GLU A 27 -5.15 -5.50 10.39
N ILE A 28 -4.02 -6.19 10.37
CA ILE A 28 -3.77 -7.25 9.41
C ILE A 28 -4.12 -8.55 10.11
N ARG A 29 -5.22 -9.19 9.68
CA ARG A 29 -5.78 -10.37 10.33
C ARG A 29 -5.11 -11.66 9.90
N ASP A 30 -4.76 -11.74 8.63
CA ASP A 30 -4.18 -12.96 8.05
C ASP A 30 -3.49 -12.61 6.73
N ALA A 31 -2.53 -13.43 6.34
CA ALA A 31 -1.80 -13.23 5.09
C ALA A 31 -1.37 -14.57 4.51
N ASP A 32 -1.39 -14.66 3.18
CA ASP A 32 -0.83 -15.81 2.49
C ASP A 32 0.69 -15.85 2.73
N PRO A 33 1.24 -17.03 3.00
CA PRO A 33 2.67 -17.15 3.32
C PRO A 33 3.60 -16.77 2.17
N ASP A 34 3.09 -16.75 0.93
CA ASP A 34 3.86 -16.39 -0.26
C ASP A 34 3.72 -14.90 -0.63
N TRP A 35 3.05 -14.08 0.20
CA TRP A 35 2.99 -12.63 -0.06
C TRP A 35 4.41 -12.05 -0.24
N PRO A 36 4.69 -11.22 -1.24
CA PRO A 36 3.78 -10.60 -2.22
C PRO A 36 3.79 -11.28 -3.60
N ALA A 37 3.90 -12.58 -3.68
CA ALA A 37 3.83 -13.28 -4.95
C ALA A 37 2.50 -12.98 -5.67
N PRO A 38 2.49 -12.89 -7.01
CA PRO A 38 1.25 -12.62 -7.74
C PRO A 38 0.14 -13.61 -7.38
N GLY A 39 -1.04 -13.08 -7.11
CA GLY A 39 -2.20 -13.86 -6.65
C GLY A 39 -2.31 -14.04 -5.15
N SER A 40 -1.27 -13.74 -4.40
CA SER A 40 -1.32 -13.80 -2.93
C SER A 40 -2.12 -12.64 -2.35
N LYS A 41 -2.65 -12.83 -1.14
CA LYS A 41 -3.53 -11.86 -0.49
C LYS A 41 -3.17 -11.70 0.98
N PHE A 42 -3.49 -10.55 1.54
CA PHE A 42 -3.61 -10.39 2.98
C PHE A 42 -4.94 -9.75 3.33
N HIS A 43 -5.46 -10.09 4.50
CA HIS A 43 -6.75 -9.62 4.99
C HIS A 43 -6.57 -8.54 6.04
N HIS A 44 -7.32 -7.45 5.92
CA HIS A 44 -7.19 -6.29 6.78
C HIS A 44 -8.56 -5.75 7.20
N THR A 45 -8.55 -4.97 8.28
CA THR A 45 -9.70 -4.21 8.75
C THR A 45 -9.48 -2.74 8.37
N VAL A 46 -10.50 -2.11 7.82
CA VAL A 46 -10.48 -0.71 7.38
C VAL A 46 -11.61 0.03 8.06
N GLY A 47 -11.39 1.32 8.35
CA GLY A 47 -12.39 2.18 8.97
C GLY A 47 -12.20 2.33 10.48
N GLY A 48 -13.24 2.76 11.19
CA GLY A 48 -13.15 3.03 12.62
C GLY A 48 -14.48 2.94 13.35
N GLY A 49 -14.40 2.66 14.65
CA GLY A 49 -15.58 2.53 15.52
C GLY A 49 -16.51 1.42 15.05
N PRO A 50 -17.82 1.72 14.99
CA PRO A 50 -18.81 0.72 14.55
C PRO A 50 -18.81 0.51 13.03
N PHE A 51 -18.04 1.28 12.26
CA PHE A 51 -18.03 1.23 10.81
C PHE A 51 -16.79 0.54 10.25
N GLN A 52 -16.28 -0.45 10.96
CA GLN A 52 -15.16 -1.26 10.47
C GLN A 52 -15.62 -2.23 9.39
N VAL A 53 -14.81 -2.37 8.33
CA VAL A 53 -15.06 -3.31 7.25
C VAL A 53 -13.85 -4.21 7.10
N SER A 54 -14.10 -5.52 7.04
CA SER A 54 -13.07 -6.52 6.78
C SER A 54 -12.95 -6.73 5.28
N ASP A 55 -11.75 -6.57 4.74
CA ASP A 55 -11.50 -6.74 3.32
C ASP A 55 -10.09 -7.28 3.07
N HIS A 56 -9.65 -7.30 1.81
CA HIS A 56 -8.34 -7.84 1.48
C HIS A 56 -7.61 -7.01 0.42
N THR A 57 -6.30 -7.20 0.37
CA THR A 57 -5.43 -6.68 -0.69
C THR A 57 -4.78 -7.87 -1.40
N GLU A 58 -4.79 -7.83 -2.72
CA GLU A 58 -4.21 -8.87 -3.58
C GLU A 58 -3.01 -8.32 -4.33
N SER A 59 -1.92 -9.09 -4.39
CA SER A 59 -0.80 -8.81 -5.28
C SER A 59 -1.16 -9.19 -6.69
N LEU A 60 -1.00 -8.26 -7.63
CA LEU A 60 -1.24 -8.49 -9.05
C LEU A 60 0.06 -8.78 -9.80
N GLU A 61 1.12 -8.05 -9.48
CA GLU A 61 2.45 -8.19 -10.08
C GLU A 61 3.50 -7.91 -9.02
N ALA A 62 4.61 -8.64 -9.07
CA ALA A 62 5.74 -8.43 -8.17
C ALA A 62 7.06 -8.59 -8.92
N GLU A 63 7.86 -7.52 -8.93
CA GLU A 63 9.21 -7.50 -9.49
C GLU A 63 10.19 -6.99 -8.43
N PRO A 64 10.68 -7.88 -7.54
CA PRO A 64 11.58 -7.46 -6.48
C PRO A 64 12.91 -6.92 -7.01
N PRO A 65 13.46 -5.87 -6.45
CA PRO A 65 12.88 -4.94 -5.47
C PRO A 65 12.31 -3.68 -6.10
N ARG A 66 11.88 -3.73 -7.36
CA ARG A 66 11.58 -2.55 -8.16
C ARG A 66 10.11 -2.18 -8.25
N ARG A 67 9.22 -3.16 -8.26
CA ARG A 67 7.80 -2.87 -8.53
C ARG A 67 6.88 -3.87 -7.84
N LEU A 68 5.83 -3.33 -7.22
CA LEU A 68 4.74 -4.12 -6.67
C LEU A 68 3.42 -3.46 -7.08
N ARG A 69 2.55 -4.24 -7.69
CA ARG A 69 1.22 -3.78 -8.08
C ARG A 69 0.17 -4.56 -7.30
N MET A 70 -0.73 -3.83 -6.67
CA MET A 70 -1.72 -4.39 -5.76
C MET A 70 -3.12 -3.91 -6.11
N ARG A 71 -4.11 -4.71 -5.72
CA ARG A 71 -5.52 -4.30 -5.74
C ARG A 71 -6.03 -4.37 -4.30
N ALA A 72 -6.37 -3.20 -3.76
CA ALA A 72 -6.91 -3.09 -2.42
C ALA A 72 -8.43 -2.91 -2.48
N LYS A 73 -9.13 -3.67 -1.67
CA LYS A 73 -10.57 -3.49 -1.46
C LYS A 73 -10.80 -2.76 -0.15
N ALA A 74 -11.74 -1.82 -0.17
CA ALA A 74 -12.13 -1.04 1.00
C ALA A 74 -13.59 -0.63 0.88
N ARG A 75 -14.49 -1.58 1.10
CA ARG A 75 -15.93 -1.31 1.06
C ARG A 75 -16.35 -0.34 2.18
N PRO A 76 -17.29 0.57 1.96
CA PRO A 76 -18.09 0.76 0.74
C PRO A 76 -17.40 1.60 -0.34
N PHE A 77 -16.14 2.01 -0.12
CA PHE A 77 -15.43 2.93 -1.02
C PHE A 77 -14.95 2.28 -2.31
N GLY A 78 -15.06 0.95 -2.42
CA GLY A 78 -14.74 0.22 -3.62
C GLY A 78 -13.34 -0.36 -3.62
N MET A 79 -12.73 -0.41 -4.80
CA MET A 79 -11.41 -0.98 -5.00
C MET A 79 -10.45 0.06 -5.59
N ALA A 80 -9.18 -0.08 -5.30
CA ALA A 80 -8.13 0.74 -5.89
C ALA A 80 -6.97 -0.14 -6.36
N ASN A 81 -6.42 0.17 -7.52
CA ASN A 81 -5.16 -0.40 -7.97
C ASN A 81 -4.03 0.51 -7.50
N VAL A 82 -3.05 -0.06 -6.84
CA VAL A 82 -1.90 0.67 -6.30
C VAL A 82 -0.64 0.08 -6.90
N THR A 83 0.17 0.94 -7.53
CA THR A 83 1.48 0.55 -8.05
C THR A 83 2.55 1.26 -7.26
N MET A 84 3.48 0.48 -6.70
CA MET A 84 4.66 0.99 -6.00
C MET A 84 5.87 0.72 -6.88
N GLU A 85 6.62 1.78 -7.20
CA GLU A 85 7.87 1.67 -7.95
C GLU A 85 9.02 2.18 -7.11
N MET A 86 10.09 1.42 -7.02
CA MET A 86 11.28 1.74 -6.25
C MET A 86 12.47 1.85 -7.20
N LEU A 87 12.94 3.07 -7.40
CA LEU A 87 14.04 3.38 -8.33
C LEU A 87 15.28 3.82 -7.54
N PRO A 88 16.43 3.16 -7.75
CA PRO A 88 17.65 3.60 -7.08
C PRO A 88 18.07 4.98 -7.59
N LYS A 89 18.48 5.86 -6.66
CA LYS A 89 18.96 7.19 -6.99
C LYS A 89 19.86 7.72 -5.89
N ASP A 90 21.09 8.13 -6.25
CA ASP A 90 22.03 8.83 -5.34
C ASP A 90 22.22 8.12 -3.99
N GLY A 91 22.35 6.78 -4.02
CA GLY A 91 22.53 5.98 -2.81
C GLY A 91 21.26 5.69 -2.02
N GLY A 92 20.13 6.21 -2.48
CA GLY A 92 18.83 5.95 -1.87
C GLY A 92 17.82 5.43 -2.89
N THR A 93 16.55 5.70 -2.64
CA THR A 93 15.46 5.22 -3.47
C THR A 93 14.43 6.33 -3.72
N VAL A 94 14.04 6.51 -4.97
CA VAL A 94 12.84 7.26 -5.31
C VAL A 94 11.68 6.27 -5.31
N VAL A 95 10.68 6.52 -4.47
CA VAL A 95 9.47 5.70 -4.42
C VAL A 95 8.34 6.47 -5.09
N ARG A 96 7.74 5.86 -6.09
CA ARG A 96 6.57 6.39 -6.77
C ARG A 96 5.36 5.53 -6.44
N MET A 97 4.30 6.17 -5.98
CA MET A 97 3.05 5.51 -5.67
C MET A 97 1.98 6.02 -6.62
N HIS A 98 1.41 5.13 -7.40
CA HIS A 98 0.29 5.43 -8.30
C HIS A 98 -0.94 4.70 -7.80
N GLU A 99 -2.02 5.45 -7.56
CA GLU A 99 -3.28 4.88 -7.12
C GLU A 99 -4.37 5.29 -8.08
N GLY A 100 -5.13 4.31 -8.55
CA GLY A 100 -6.25 4.55 -9.45
C GLY A 100 -7.48 3.76 -9.01
N PRO A 101 -8.68 4.26 -9.35
CA PRO A 101 -9.91 3.56 -9.01
C PRO A 101 -10.02 2.26 -9.81
N ALA A 102 -10.68 1.26 -9.21
CA ALA A 102 -11.01 -0.01 -9.84
C ALA A 102 -12.43 -0.41 -9.48
N GLY A 103 -13.09 -1.13 -10.37
CA GLY A 103 -14.44 -1.61 -10.13
C GLY A 103 -15.54 -0.56 -10.32
N PRO A 104 -16.78 -0.89 -9.90
CA PRO A 104 -17.96 -0.05 -10.23
C PRO A 104 -18.01 1.30 -9.50
N THR A 105 -17.20 1.50 -8.46
CA THR A 105 -17.15 2.76 -7.71
C THR A 105 -16.13 3.76 -8.26
N ALA A 106 -15.54 3.48 -9.42
CA ALA A 106 -14.56 4.36 -10.05
C ALA A 106 -15.09 5.78 -10.30
N VAL A 107 -16.40 5.94 -10.42
CA VAL A 107 -17.04 7.24 -10.61
C VAL A 107 -16.74 8.22 -9.47
N LEU A 108 -16.47 7.73 -8.26
CA LEU A 108 -16.12 8.57 -7.12
C LEU A 108 -14.80 9.32 -7.34
N SER A 109 -13.94 8.83 -8.22
CA SER A 109 -12.67 9.48 -8.53
C SER A 109 -12.84 10.81 -9.27
N LEU A 110 -14.04 11.12 -9.76
CA LEU A 110 -14.34 12.41 -10.42
C LEU A 110 -14.50 13.57 -9.41
N ASN A 111 -14.62 13.26 -8.12
CA ASN A 111 -14.75 14.29 -7.09
C ASN A 111 -13.36 14.87 -6.72
N PRO A 112 -13.12 16.20 -6.93
CA PRO A 112 -11.83 16.80 -6.61
C PRO A 112 -11.43 16.67 -5.14
N LEU A 113 -12.39 16.67 -4.20
CA LEU A 113 -12.11 16.51 -2.78
C LEU A 113 -11.55 15.12 -2.50
N VAL A 114 -12.08 14.09 -3.14
CA VAL A 114 -11.55 12.72 -3.02
C VAL A 114 -10.10 12.66 -3.48
N HIS A 115 -9.76 13.33 -4.59
CA HIS A 115 -8.37 13.39 -5.08
C HIS A 115 -7.43 14.06 -4.08
N VAL A 116 -7.83 15.19 -3.48
CA VAL A 116 -7.01 15.90 -2.49
C VAL A 116 -6.78 15.02 -1.27
N LEU A 117 -7.84 14.41 -0.74
CA LEU A 117 -7.74 13.55 0.44
C LEU A 117 -6.87 12.33 0.17
N THR A 118 -6.98 11.74 -1.02
CA THR A 118 -6.14 10.60 -1.43
C THR A 118 -4.67 11.00 -1.47
N LYS A 119 -4.34 12.16 -2.04
CA LYS A 119 -2.95 12.63 -2.09
C LYS A 119 -2.36 12.86 -0.71
N LEU A 120 -3.13 13.47 0.19
CA LEU A 120 -2.67 13.72 1.56
C LEU A 120 -2.45 12.41 2.32
N ARG A 121 -3.38 11.46 2.17
CA ARG A 121 -3.26 10.14 2.77
C ARG A 121 -2.03 9.40 2.24
N ASN A 122 -1.79 9.43 0.94
CA ASN A 122 -0.66 8.76 0.32
C ASN A 122 0.67 9.36 0.73
N ALA A 123 0.74 10.69 0.88
CA ALA A 123 1.93 11.36 1.38
C ALA A 123 2.28 10.90 2.80
N GLU A 124 1.28 10.82 3.68
CA GLU A 124 1.48 10.31 5.04
C GLU A 124 1.89 8.84 5.04
N SER A 125 1.25 8.03 4.20
CA SER A 125 1.60 6.61 4.06
C SER A 125 3.04 6.42 3.63
N LEU A 126 3.52 7.20 2.66
CA LEU A 126 4.90 7.13 2.19
C LEU A 126 5.90 7.54 3.29
N MET A 127 5.55 8.53 4.11
CA MET A 127 6.40 8.91 5.25
C MET A 127 6.54 7.77 6.25
N ARG A 128 5.45 7.08 6.55
CA ARG A 128 5.48 5.93 7.47
C ARG A 128 6.23 4.75 6.87
N LEU A 129 6.10 4.53 5.57
CA LEU A 129 6.86 3.49 4.87
C LEU A 129 8.36 3.77 4.94
N GLU A 130 8.75 5.03 4.77
CA GLU A 130 10.14 5.44 4.89
C GLU A 130 10.71 5.14 6.29
N GLU A 131 9.96 5.43 7.34
CA GLU A 131 10.36 5.10 8.71
C GLU A 131 10.62 3.61 8.88
N LEU A 132 9.71 2.76 8.37
CA LEU A 132 9.86 1.32 8.47
C LEU A 132 11.06 0.81 7.69
N ALA A 133 11.27 1.33 6.47
CA ALA A 133 12.41 0.95 5.64
C ALA A 133 13.73 1.35 6.30
N ALA A 134 13.78 2.54 6.91
CA ALA A 134 14.97 3.01 7.61
C ALA A 134 15.32 2.12 8.81
N ARG A 135 14.34 1.62 9.54
CA ARG A 135 14.57 0.72 10.67
C ARG A 135 15.19 -0.61 10.25
N ARG A 136 14.93 -1.07 9.02
CA ARG A 136 15.45 -2.34 8.52
C ARG A 136 16.93 -2.30 8.17
N VAL A 137 17.49 -1.11 8.01
CA VAL A 137 18.93 -0.92 7.73
C VAL A 137 19.71 -0.35 8.92
N ALA A 138 19.00 -0.06 9.99
CA ALA A 138 19.63 0.48 11.21
C ALA A 138 20.29 -0.64 12.05
#